data_2567540b647872a85202a0d359fc4451
#
_entry.id   2567540b647872a85202a0d359fc4451
#
_cell.length_a   1.000
_cell.length_b   1.000
_cell.length_c   1.000
_cell.angle_alpha   90.00
_cell.angle_beta   90.00
_cell.angle_gamma   90.00
#
_symmetry.space_group_name_H-M   'P 1'
#
loop_
_entity.id
_entity.type
_entity.pdbx_description
1 polymer ?
#
loop_
_entity_poly.entity_id
_entity_poly.type
_entity_poly.pdbx_seq_one_letter_code
_entity_poly.pdbx_strand_id
1 'polypeptide(L)'
;MSAYHSLCEIVSEISLLTSTEAVLSWDQETYMPAKALDFRASQMSYLTGKAHALLTSAKTRKLLDRAETEMPETPSQAANVRGLRRDIERAKKLPAKLVQEESETATHAKAAWVEARAKSDFSMFAPHLEHLLS
;
A
#
# COMPACT_ATOMS: atom_id res chain seq x y z
N MET A 1 20.11 14.37 -14.98
CA MET A 1 18.71 14.11 -14.58
C MET A 1 18.54 14.71 -13.19
N SER A 2 17.51 15.55 -12.96
CA SER A 2 17.29 16.18 -11.65
C SER A 2 16.82 15.14 -10.62
N ALA A 3 17.08 15.40 -9.33
CA ALA A 3 16.61 14.53 -8.27
C ALA A 3 15.07 14.41 -8.26
N TYR A 4 14.37 15.48 -8.62
CA TYR A 4 12.92 15.46 -8.77
C TYR A 4 12.46 14.48 -9.85
N HIS A 5 13.11 14.45 -11.00
CA HIS A 5 12.76 13.50 -12.06
C HIS A 5 12.93 12.03 -11.61
N SER A 6 14.05 11.73 -10.96
CA SER A 6 14.27 10.38 -10.40
C SER A 6 13.28 10.00 -9.30
N LEU A 7 12.77 10.98 -8.52
CA LEU A 7 11.66 10.75 -7.59
C LEU A 7 10.37 10.41 -8.34
N CYS A 8 10.07 11.12 -9.43
CA CYS A 8 8.88 10.84 -10.25
C CYS A 8 8.90 9.42 -10.81
N GLU A 9 10.07 8.89 -11.21
CA GLU A 9 10.21 7.49 -11.65
C GLU A 9 9.84 6.51 -10.54
N ILE A 10 10.32 6.73 -9.31
CA ILE A 10 9.98 5.89 -8.15
C ILE A 10 8.48 5.98 -7.82
N VAL A 11 7.92 7.18 -7.81
CA VAL A 11 6.48 7.38 -7.57
C VAL A 11 5.64 6.69 -8.63
N SER A 12 6.07 6.72 -9.89
CA SER A 12 5.42 6.01 -10.99
C SER A 12 5.45 4.49 -10.78
N GLU A 13 6.57 3.93 -10.32
CA GLU A 13 6.67 2.50 -10.00
C GLU A 13 5.74 2.13 -8.82
N ILE A 14 5.69 2.93 -7.77
CA ILE A 14 4.75 2.75 -6.65
C ILE A 14 3.31 2.81 -7.16
N SER A 15 2.98 3.74 -8.05
CA SER A 15 1.64 3.88 -8.64
C SER A 15 1.24 2.65 -9.46
N LEU A 16 2.18 2.03 -10.18
CA LEU A 16 1.93 0.78 -10.90
C LEU A 16 1.62 -0.37 -9.93
N LEU A 17 2.35 -0.49 -8.83
CA LEU A 17 2.10 -1.50 -7.81
C LEU A 17 0.71 -1.31 -7.17
N THR A 18 0.39 -0.10 -6.73
CA THR A 18 -0.89 0.20 -6.05
C THR A 18 -2.09 0.11 -7.00
N SER A 19 -1.93 0.48 -8.28
CA SER A 19 -2.99 0.31 -9.27
C SER A 19 -3.23 -1.17 -9.61
N THR A 20 -2.18 -1.99 -9.58
CA THR A 20 -2.31 -3.45 -9.71
C THR A 20 -3.07 -4.04 -8.52
N GLU A 21 -2.77 -3.60 -7.29
CA GLU A 21 -3.55 -3.98 -6.09
C GLU A 21 -5.03 -3.61 -6.25
N ALA A 22 -5.33 -2.43 -6.78
CA ALA A 22 -6.72 -2.01 -7.01
C ALA A 22 -7.47 -2.94 -7.97
N VAL A 23 -6.82 -3.40 -9.05
CA VAL A 23 -7.40 -4.38 -9.99
C VAL A 23 -7.61 -5.73 -9.31
N LEU A 24 -6.63 -6.20 -8.54
CA LEU A 24 -6.75 -7.46 -7.79
C LEU A 24 -7.84 -7.40 -6.71
N SER A 25 -8.00 -6.25 -6.05
CA SER A 25 -9.07 -6.03 -5.07
C SER A 25 -10.45 -6.06 -5.75
N TRP A 26 -10.58 -5.43 -6.92
CA TRP A 26 -11.81 -5.48 -7.71
C TRP A 26 -12.14 -6.91 -8.14
N ASP A 27 -11.16 -7.66 -8.65
CA ASP A 27 -11.35 -9.07 -9.04
C ASP A 27 -11.76 -9.94 -7.83
N GLN A 28 -11.20 -9.70 -6.65
CA GLN A 28 -11.60 -10.38 -5.41
C GLN A 28 -13.10 -10.18 -5.08
N GLU A 29 -13.62 -9.00 -5.39
CA GLU A 29 -15.04 -8.67 -5.15
C GLU A 29 -15.99 -9.20 -6.21
N THR A 30 -15.49 -9.60 -7.38
CA THR A 30 -16.32 -9.88 -8.57
C THR A 30 -16.16 -11.30 -9.09
N TYR A 31 -14.98 -11.68 -9.57
CA TYR A 31 -14.78 -12.90 -10.37
C TYR A 31 -13.87 -13.94 -9.70
N MET A 32 -13.15 -13.58 -8.66
CA MET A 32 -12.16 -14.46 -8.04
C MET A 32 -12.82 -15.73 -7.48
N PRO A 33 -12.35 -16.94 -7.84
CA PRO A 33 -12.80 -18.16 -7.20
C PRO A 33 -12.48 -18.19 -5.70
N ALA A 34 -13.42 -18.67 -4.86
CA ALA A 34 -13.23 -18.70 -3.40
C ALA A 34 -11.95 -19.43 -2.96
N LYS A 35 -11.55 -20.48 -3.68
CA LYS A 35 -10.31 -21.24 -3.41
C LYS A 35 -9.02 -20.46 -3.69
N ALA A 36 -9.09 -19.31 -4.36
CA ALA A 36 -7.93 -18.48 -4.65
C ALA A 36 -7.59 -17.48 -3.53
N LEU A 37 -8.36 -17.44 -2.43
CA LEU A 37 -8.25 -16.42 -1.39
C LEU A 37 -6.84 -16.35 -0.77
N ASP A 38 -6.24 -17.46 -0.38
CA ASP A 38 -4.92 -17.48 0.25
C ASP A 38 -3.83 -16.97 -0.72
N PHE A 39 -3.92 -17.35 -1.98
CA PHE A 39 -2.99 -16.86 -2.99
C PHE A 39 -3.20 -15.37 -3.25
N ARG A 40 -4.44 -14.88 -3.28
CA ARG A 40 -4.74 -13.46 -3.40
C ARG A 40 -4.21 -12.66 -2.21
N ALA A 41 -4.38 -13.15 -0.98
CA ALA A 41 -3.81 -12.51 0.20
C ALA A 41 -2.28 -12.37 0.09
N SER A 42 -1.60 -13.40 -0.40
CA SER A 42 -0.15 -13.37 -0.66
C SER A 42 0.22 -12.36 -1.75
N GLN A 43 -0.55 -12.25 -2.83
CA GLN A 43 -0.33 -11.25 -3.89
C GLN A 43 -0.47 -9.83 -3.35
N MET A 44 -1.53 -9.55 -2.59
CA MET A 44 -1.79 -8.24 -2.00
C MET A 44 -0.67 -7.84 -1.04
N SER A 45 -0.33 -8.72 -0.10
CA SER A 45 0.77 -8.52 0.86
C SER A 45 2.11 -8.25 0.17
N TYR A 46 2.42 -8.97 -0.91
CA TYR A 46 3.65 -8.77 -1.69
C TYR A 46 3.70 -7.39 -2.35
N LEU A 47 2.62 -6.98 -3.02
CA LEU A 47 2.55 -5.69 -3.71
C LEU A 47 2.63 -4.52 -2.71
N THR A 48 1.84 -4.57 -1.64
CA THR A 48 1.86 -3.58 -0.56
C THR A 48 3.27 -3.48 0.06
N GLY A 49 3.89 -4.61 0.36
CA GLY A 49 5.25 -4.66 0.90
C GLY A 49 6.29 -4.06 -0.04
N LYS A 50 6.18 -4.30 -1.35
CA LYS A 50 7.06 -3.71 -2.37
C LYS A 50 6.88 -2.19 -2.48
N ALA A 51 5.64 -1.71 -2.53
CA ALA A 51 5.35 -0.28 -2.57
C ALA A 51 5.89 0.44 -1.32
N HIS A 52 5.66 -0.13 -0.14
CA HIS A 52 6.19 0.40 1.12
C HIS A 52 7.73 0.42 1.15
N ALA A 53 8.39 -0.64 0.72
CA ALA A 53 9.86 -0.72 0.68
C ALA A 53 10.47 0.31 -0.28
N LEU A 54 9.86 0.53 -1.45
CA LEU A 54 10.28 1.58 -2.39
C LEU A 54 10.13 2.97 -1.76
N LEU A 55 8.97 3.27 -1.20
CA LEU A 55 8.67 4.56 -0.58
C LEU A 55 9.61 4.89 0.57
N THR A 56 9.92 3.93 1.43
CA THR A 56 10.74 4.13 2.64
C THR A 56 12.22 3.89 2.42
N SER A 57 12.66 3.55 1.20
CA SER A 57 14.04 3.20 0.89
C SER A 57 15.02 4.35 1.17
N ALA A 58 16.26 4.00 1.49
CA ALA A 58 17.33 5.00 1.63
C ALA A 58 17.58 5.78 0.33
N LYS A 59 17.39 5.14 -0.84
CA LYS A 59 17.50 5.79 -2.15
C LYS A 59 16.43 6.88 -2.29
N THR A 60 15.17 6.57 -2.01
CA THR A 60 14.05 7.53 -2.11
C THR A 60 14.26 8.73 -1.18
N ARG A 61 14.68 8.48 0.06
CA ARG A 61 14.99 9.55 1.02
C ARG A 61 16.11 10.47 0.55
N LYS A 62 17.24 9.91 0.08
CA LYS A 62 18.36 10.70 -0.44
C LYS A 62 17.97 11.54 -1.66
N LEU A 63 17.13 11.00 -2.55
CA LEU A 63 16.63 11.75 -3.71
C LEU A 63 15.69 12.87 -3.26
N LEU A 64 14.86 12.65 -2.26
CA LEU A 64 13.98 13.66 -1.70
C LEU A 64 14.78 14.81 -1.06
N ASP A 65 15.79 14.50 -0.22
CA ASP A 65 16.68 15.49 0.38
C ASP A 65 17.39 16.34 -0.69
N ARG A 66 17.82 15.71 -1.78
CA ARG A 66 18.42 16.41 -2.92
C ARG A 66 17.41 17.28 -3.66
N ALA A 67 16.19 16.77 -3.91
CA ALA A 67 15.16 17.55 -4.62
C ALA A 67 14.72 18.79 -3.81
N GLU A 68 14.74 18.74 -2.49
CA GLU A 68 14.53 19.90 -1.62
C GLU A 68 15.66 20.91 -1.73
N THR A 69 16.93 20.45 -1.82
CA THR A 69 18.12 21.30 -1.93
C THR A 69 18.28 21.91 -3.34
N GLU A 70 17.95 21.16 -4.39
CA GLU A 70 18.04 21.61 -5.80
C GLU A 70 17.02 22.71 -6.15
N MET A 71 16.12 23.03 -5.24
CA MET A 71 15.01 23.98 -5.39
C MET A 71 14.04 23.60 -6.54
N PRO A 72 12.78 23.32 -6.23
CA PRO A 72 11.79 23.00 -7.24
C PRO A 72 11.60 24.15 -8.24
N GLU A 73 11.55 23.81 -9.53
CA GLU A 73 11.42 24.77 -10.63
C GLU A 73 10.03 25.42 -10.69
N THR A 74 9.02 24.74 -10.13
CA THR A 74 7.63 25.22 -10.16
C THR A 74 6.94 25.05 -8.78
N PRO A 75 5.89 25.84 -8.50
CA PRO A 75 5.09 25.67 -7.29
C PRO A 75 4.51 24.26 -7.16
N SER A 76 4.14 23.61 -8.27
CA SER A 76 3.62 22.24 -8.28
C SER A 76 4.68 21.23 -7.85
N GLN A 77 5.91 21.35 -8.35
CA GLN A 77 7.02 20.50 -7.93
C GLN A 77 7.30 20.68 -6.43
N ALA A 78 7.29 21.93 -5.94
CA ALA A 78 7.46 22.21 -4.52
C ALA A 78 6.35 21.56 -3.66
N ALA A 79 5.11 21.60 -4.12
CA ALA A 79 3.99 20.95 -3.44
C ALA A 79 4.14 19.43 -3.40
N ASN A 80 4.55 18.83 -4.52
CA ASN A 80 4.78 17.39 -4.62
C ASN A 80 5.92 16.93 -3.69
N VAL A 81 7.02 17.64 -3.63
CA VAL A 81 8.16 17.34 -2.76
C VAL A 81 7.73 17.39 -1.28
N ARG A 82 6.99 18.44 -0.87
CA ARG A 82 6.45 18.54 0.50
C ARG A 82 5.45 17.41 0.82
N GLY A 83 4.57 17.08 -0.12
CA GLY A 83 3.62 15.98 0.02
C GLY A 83 4.33 14.64 0.23
N LEU A 84 5.31 14.35 -0.65
CA LEU A 84 6.09 13.12 -0.59
C LEU A 84 6.92 13.00 0.72
N ARG A 85 7.48 14.12 1.21
CA ARG A 85 8.15 14.15 2.52
C ARG A 85 7.22 13.70 3.63
N ARG A 86 6.02 14.25 3.68
CA ARG A 86 5.02 13.90 4.69
C ARG A 86 4.62 12.42 4.60
N ASP A 87 4.45 11.90 3.40
CA ASP A 87 4.03 10.52 3.19
C ASP A 87 5.14 9.53 3.58
N ILE A 88 6.39 9.82 3.24
CA ILE A 88 7.55 9.03 3.66
C ILE A 88 7.69 9.04 5.20
N GLU A 89 7.56 10.20 5.84
CA GLU A 89 7.67 10.30 7.30
C GLU A 89 6.54 9.56 8.04
N ARG A 90 5.38 9.45 7.43
CA ARG A 90 4.28 8.59 7.95
C ARG A 90 4.58 7.12 7.73
N ALA A 91 4.96 6.74 6.51
CA ALA A 91 5.24 5.35 6.15
C ALA A 91 6.39 4.75 6.97
N LYS A 92 7.43 5.51 7.26
CA LYS A 92 8.57 5.07 8.10
C LYS A 92 8.20 4.67 9.52
N LYS A 93 7.07 5.14 10.04
CA LYS A 93 6.59 4.77 11.38
C LYS A 93 6.06 3.34 11.44
N LEU A 94 5.72 2.77 10.28
CA LEU A 94 5.17 1.42 10.18
C LEU A 94 6.28 0.45 9.75
N PRO A 95 6.56 -0.61 10.54
CA PRO A 95 7.46 -1.68 10.11
C PRO A 95 6.92 -2.37 8.85
N ALA A 96 7.80 -2.72 7.91
CA ALA A 96 7.41 -3.39 6.66
C ALA A 96 6.62 -4.69 6.91
N LYS A 97 7.00 -5.44 7.96
CA LYS A 97 6.29 -6.67 8.35
C LYS A 97 4.84 -6.39 8.75
N LEU A 98 4.61 -5.36 9.54
CA LEU A 98 3.25 -4.95 9.95
C LEU A 98 2.38 -4.58 8.75
N VAL A 99 2.93 -3.82 7.80
CA VAL A 99 2.24 -3.42 6.57
C VAL A 99 1.82 -4.64 5.73
N GLN A 100 2.68 -5.65 5.64
CA GLN A 100 2.38 -6.90 4.93
C GLN A 100 1.33 -7.75 5.67
N GLU A 101 1.47 -7.89 6.99
CA GLU A 101 0.54 -8.64 7.83
C GLU A 101 -0.86 -8.00 7.81
N GLU A 102 -0.93 -6.67 7.88
CA GLU A 102 -2.20 -5.94 7.77
C GLU A 102 -2.88 -6.20 6.42
N SER A 103 -2.14 -6.09 5.31
CA SER A 103 -2.67 -6.33 3.96
C SER A 103 -3.20 -7.77 3.80
N GLU A 104 -2.48 -8.76 4.29
CA GLU A 104 -2.89 -10.17 4.26
C GLU A 104 -4.13 -10.41 5.12
N THR A 105 -4.10 -9.92 6.35
CA THR A 105 -5.22 -10.03 7.30
C THR A 105 -6.47 -9.34 6.77
N ALA A 106 -6.35 -8.13 6.22
CA ALA A 106 -7.46 -7.38 5.65
C ALA A 106 -8.09 -8.12 4.46
N THR A 107 -7.29 -8.78 3.62
CA THR A 107 -7.78 -9.58 2.49
C THR A 107 -8.67 -10.75 2.96
N HIS A 108 -8.24 -11.48 3.99
CA HIS A 108 -9.02 -12.56 4.60
C HIS A 108 -10.26 -12.02 5.34
N ALA A 109 -10.09 -10.95 6.11
CA ALA A 109 -11.17 -10.32 6.84
C ALA A 109 -12.30 -9.85 5.92
N LYS A 110 -11.96 -9.29 4.74
CA LYS A 110 -12.95 -8.87 3.74
C LYS A 110 -13.78 -10.04 3.23
N ALA A 111 -13.16 -11.19 2.93
CA ALA A 111 -13.88 -12.38 2.52
C ALA A 111 -14.80 -12.91 3.62
N ALA A 112 -14.33 -12.98 4.86
CA ALA A 112 -15.13 -13.36 6.02
C ALA A 112 -16.30 -12.39 6.26
N TRP A 113 -16.09 -11.09 6.08
CA TRP A 113 -17.13 -10.09 6.20
C TRP A 113 -18.26 -10.28 5.18
N VAL A 114 -17.92 -10.57 3.92
CA VAL A 114 -18.90 -10.82 2.85
C VAL A 114 -19.79 -12.02 3.23
N GLU A 115 -19.18 -13.09 3.69
CA GLU A 115 -19.91 -14.30 4.11
C GLU A 115 -20.78 -14.07 5.38
N ALA A 116 -20.23 -13.38 6.38
CA ALA A 116 -20.94 -12.99 7.61
C ALA A 116 -22.16 -12.13 7.29
N ARG A 117 -22.03 -11.18 6.36
CA ARG A 117 -23.15 -10.35 5.89
C ARG A 117 -24.23 -11.18 5.20
N ALA A 118 -23.84 -12.09 4.31
CA ALA A 118 -24.78 -12.95 3.59
C ALA A 118 -25.60 -13.85 4.54
N LYS A 119 -24.97 -14.29 5.64
CA LYS A 119 -25.60 -15.15 6.66
C LYS A 119 -26.22 -14.39 7.83
N SER A 120 -26.05 -13.05 7.88
CA SER A 120 -26.45 -12.21 9.03
C SER A 120 -25.84 -12.69 10.34
N ASP A 121 -24.59 -13.17 10.30
CA ASP A 121 -23.86 -13.76 11.44
C ASP A 121 -22.53 -13.04 11.66
N PHE A 122 -22.53 -12.08 12.59
CA PHE A 122 -21.33 -11.31 12.95
C PHE A 122 -20.25 -12.18 13.60
N SER A 123 -20.59 -13.29 14.23
CA SER A 123 -19.60 -14.16 14.90
C SER A 123 -18.55 -14.72 13.93
N MET A 124 -18.89 -14.84 12.65
CA MET A 124 -17.95 -15.25 11.60
C MET A 124 -16.87 -14.19 11.29
N PHE A 125 -17.18 -12.91 11.49
CA PHE A 125 -16.26 -11.80 11.22
C PHE A 125 -15.49 -11.34 12.48
N ALA A 126 -16.07 -11.49 13.66
CA ALA A 126 -15.51 -10.98 14.91
C ALA A 126 -14.02 -11.34 15.15
N PRO A 127 -13.56 -12.60 14.94
CA PRO A 127 -12.16 -12.96 15.13
C PRO A 127 -11.20 -12.21 14.20
N HIS A 128 -11.64 -11.94 12.96
CA HIS A 128 -10.84 -11.16 12.00
C HIS A 128 -10.75 -9.69 12.40
N LEU A 129 -11.83 -9.13 12.93
CA LEU A 129 -11.83 -7.76 13.44
C LEU A 129 -10.91 -7.62 14.66
N GLU A 130 -10.97 -8.55 15.60
CA GLU A 130 -10.08 -8.58 16.76
C GLU A 130 -8.62 -8.63 16.35
N HIS A 131 -8.28 -9.46 15.35
CA HIS A 131 -6.91 -9.55 14.84
C HIS A 131 -6.43 -8.26 14.15
N LEU A 132 -7.31 -7.54 13.45
CA LEU A 132 -7.00 -6.25 12.85
C LEU A 132 -6.77 -5.13 13.87
N LEU A 133 -7.34 -5.26 15.07
CA LEU A 133 -7.27 -4.26 16.14
C LEU A 133 -6.16 -4.54 17.17
N SER A 134 -5.54 -5.70 17.12
CA SER A 134 -4.46 -6.11 18.04
C SER A 134 -3.07 -5.69 17.53
#